data_9b358e827a243e13dabfa5b2bbb5c9cc
#
_entry.id   9b358e827a243e13dabfa5b2bbb5c9cc
#
_cell.length_a   1.000
_cell.length_b   1.000
_cell.length_c   1.000
_cell.angle_alpha   90.00
_cell.angle_beta   90.00
_cell.angle_gamma   90.00
#
_symmetry.space_group_name_H-M   'P 1'
#
loop_
_entity.id
_entity.type
_entity.pdbx_description
1 polymer ?
#
loop_
_entity_poly.entity_id
_entity_poly.type
_entity_poly.pdbx_seq_one_letter_code
_entity_poly.pdbx_strand_id
1 'polypeptide(L)'
;MVNALSCFFKKKVKSDLPERDEKIEALGRSLRCEIDSVFGRSLAIRELDTGSDNATEIEINNLNNPYYDVERFGITFVSSPRHADVLIVTGAVTHNMTIAARKTYDAMPSPKYVVAVGDDACDGGIFAGSYAVLGGADKLFPVDMKIPGNPPTPVQILEGLLLLMRKARGDG
;
A
#
# COMPACT_ATOMS: atom_id res chain seq x y z
N MET A 1 -22.97 37.47 22.13
CA MET A 1 -22.65 37.10 20.73
C MET A 1 -21.14 37.21 20.54
N VAL A 2 -20.48 36.11 20.31
CA VAL A 2 -19.03 36.14 19.99
C VAL A 2 -18.90 36.60 18.54
N ASN A 3 -18.26 37.74 18.35
CA ASN A 3 -18.11 38.34 17.04
C ASN A 3 -17.25 37.43 16.15
N ALA A 4 -17.76 37.01 14.99
CA ALA A 4 -17.04 36.12 14.07
C ALA A 4 -15.62 36.67 13.70
N LEU A 5 -15.46 38.00 13.65
CA LEU A 5 -14.16 38.62 13.44
C LEU A 5 -13.13 38.36 14.56
N SER A 6 -13.58 38.15 15.82
CA SER A 6 -12.64 37.87 16.91
C SER A 6 -11.98 36.51 16.83
N CYS A 7 -12.56 35.58 16.04
CA CYS A 7 -11.98 34.25 15.81
C CYS A 7 -10.76 34.30 14.90
N PHE A 8 -10.68 35.29 13.98
CA PHE A 8 -9.53 35.45 13.08
C PHE A 8 -8.27 35.96 13.78
N PHE A 9 -8.41 36.61 14.95
CA PHE A 9 -7.29 37.16 15.71
C PHE A 9 -6.90 36.31 16.92
N LYS A 10 -7.56 35.17 17.15
CA LYS A 10 -7.12 34.24 18.18
C LYS A 10 -5.78 33.62 17.78
N LYS A 11 -4.79 33.71 18.68
CA LYS A 11 -3.53 33.02 18.54
C LYS A 11 -3.82 31.54 18.18
N LYS A 12 -3.32 31.08 17.02
CA LYS A 12 -3.40 29.65 16.68
C LYS A 12 -2.76 28.89 17.82
N VAL A 13 -3.49 27.94 18.41
CA VAL A 13 -2.92 26.98 19.34
C VAL A 13 -1.95 26.17 18.50
N LYS A 14 -0.65 26.31 18.76
CA LYS A 14 0.34 25.40 18.22
C LYS A 14 0.11 24.06 18.94
N SER A 15 -0.44 23.09 18.25
CA SER A 15 -0.27 21.71 18.69
C SER A 15 1.22 21.37 18.55
N ASP A 16 1.81 20.82 19.59
CA ASP A 16 3.12 20.20 19.45
C ASP A 16 2.97 19.06 18.42
N LEU A 17 3.63 19.22 17.28
CA LEU A 17 3.65 18.16 16.30
C LEU A 17 4.40 16.97 16.93
N PRO A 18 3.92 15.74 16.75
CA PRO A 18 4.65 14.57 17.23
C PRO A 18 6.06 14.59 16.68
N GLU A 19 7.03 14.23 17.50
CA GLU A 19 8.41 14.07 17.05
C GLU A 19 8.45 13.06 15.90
N ARG A 20 9.15 13.42 14.82
CA ARG A 20 9.29 12.54 13.66
C ARG A 20 10.23 11.40 14.01
N ASP A 21 9.83 10.18 13.68
CA ASP A 21 10.71 9.02 13.82
C ASP A 21 11.77 9.06 12.71
N GLU A 22 13.05 9.23 13.12
CA GLU A 22 14.18 9.33 12.19
C GLU A 22 14.34 8.07 11.32
N LYS A 23 13.93 6.90 11.81
CA LYS A 23 14.00 5.64 11.05
C LYS A 23 12.99 5.64 9.91
N ILE A 24 11.75 6.09 10.18
CA ILE A 24 10.69 6.20 9.17
C ILE A 24 11.10 7.26 8.13
N GLU A 25 11.66 8.38 8.57
CA GLU A 25 12.14 9.42 7.66
C GLU A 25 13.30 8.92 6.75
N ALA A 26 14.23 8.16 7.31
CA ALA A 26 15.33 7.58 6.53
C ALA A 26 14.82 6.55 5.52
N LEU A 27 13.89 5.67 5.95
CA LEU A 27 13.25 4.67 5.09
C LEU A 27 12.47 5.35 3.95
N GLY A 28 11.64 6.35 4.28
CA GLY A 28 10.85 7.07 3.29
C GLY A 28 11.71 7.83 2.27
N ARG A 29 12.81 8.48 2.70
CA ARG A 29 13.76 9.12 1.77
C ARG A 29 14.43 8.09 0.85
N SER A 30 14.82 6.94 1.37
CA SER A 30 15.41 5.86 0.56
C SER A 30 14.41 5.35 -0.47
N LEU A 31 13.16 5.13 -0.05
CA LEU A 31 12.09 4.69 -0.94
C LEU A 31 11.82 5.73 -2.04
N ARG A 32 11.78 7.02 -1.71
CA ARG A 32 11.62 8.08 -2.69
C ARG A 32 12.72 8.09 -3.74
N CYS A 33 13.99 7.94 -3.33
CA CYS A 33 15.11 7.86 -4.27
C CYS A 33 14.95 6.69 -5.25
N GLU A 34 14.51 5.53 -4.76
CA GLU A 34 14.29 4.36 -5.63
C GLU A 34 13.10 4.58 -6.58
N ILE A 35 11.99 5.14 -6.09
CA ILE A 35 10.82 5.48 -6.91
C ILE A 35 11.22 6.45 -8.03
N ASP A 36 11.93 7.53 -7.68
CA ASP A 36 12.37 8.53 -8.64
C ASP A 36 13.32 7.93 -9.69
N SER A 37 14.16 6.96 -9.30
CA SER A 37 15.08 6.28 -10.23
C SER A 37 14.37 5.35 -11.21
N VAL A 38 13.27 4.71 -10.82
CA VAL A 38 12.53 3.75 -11.65
C VAL A 38 11.47 4.45 -12.50
N PHE A 39 10.70 5.36 -11.92
CA PHE A 39 9.54 5.97 -12.57
C PHE A 39 9.72 7.44 -12.96
N GLY A 40 10.65 8.17 -12.33
CA GLY A 40 10.80 9.62 -12.52
C GLY A 40 9.57 10.43 -12.09
N ARG A 41 8.65 9.81 -11.34
CA ARG A 41 7.41 10.37 -10.82
C ARG A 41 6.93 9.58 -9.60
N SER A 42 5.89 10.04 -8.93
CA SER A 42 5.27 9.31 -7.82
C SER A 42 4.79 7.91 -8.26
N LEU A 43 4.98 6.95 -7.36
CA LEU A 43 4.48 5.59 -7.48
C LEU A 43 2.97 5.58 -7.25
N ALA A 44 2.21 5.13 -8.23
CA ALA A 44 0.77 5.00 -8.12
C ALA A 44 0.39 3.57 -7.72
N ILE A 45 -0.30 3.44 -6.60
CA ILE A 45 -0.70 2.14 -6.03
C ILE A 45 -2.21 1.97 -6.12
N ARG A 46 -2.66 0.82 -6.63
CA ARG A 46 -4.03 0.36 -6.51
C ARG A 46 -4.10 -0.75 -5.47
N GLU A 47 -4.92 -0.56 -4.47
CA GLU A 47 -5.28 -1.60 -3.51
C GLU A 47 -6.46 -2.43 -4.03
N LEU A 48 -6.37 -3.74 -3.88
CA LEU A 48 -7.38 -4.70 -4.29
C LEU A 48 -7.63 -5.71 -3.17
N ASP A 49 -8.76 -5.56 -2.51
CA ASP A 49 -9.29 -6.56 -1.60
C ASP A 49 -9.83 -7.77 -2.37
N THR A 50 -9.35 -8.97 -2.06
CA THR A 50 -9.79 -10.22 -2.69
C THR A 50 -10.55 -11.15 -1.74
N GLY A 51 -10.76 -10.73 -0.50
CA GLY A 51 -11.48 -11.46 0.54
C GLY A 51 -10.80 -11.33 1.90
N SER A 52 -10.46 -10.09 2.29
CA SER A 52 -9.77 -9.80 3.54
C SER A 52 -10.75 -9.63 4.71
N ASP A 53 -10.19 -9.63 5.91
CA ASP A 53 -10.88 -9.30 7.16
C ASP A 53 -10.76 -7.81 7.52
N ASN A 54 -10.21 -6.99 6.62
CA ASN A 54 -9.93 -5.56 6.76
C ASN A 54 -8.75 -5.22 7.69
N ALA A 55 -8.03 -6.17 8.26
CA ALA A 55 -6.91 -5.87 9.15
C ALA A 55 -5.74 -5.24 8.37
N THR A 56 -5.39 -5.81 7.23
CA THR A 56 -4.32 -5.33 6.35
C THR A 56 -4.66 -3.97 5.74
N GLU A 57 -5.91 -3.74 5.34
CA GLU A 57 -6.38 -2.47 4.78
C GLU A 57 -6.31 -1.33 5.80
N ILE A 58 -6.57 -1.61 7.08
CA ILE A 58 -6.40 -0.62 8.15
C ILE A 58 -4.94 -0.19 8.25
N GLU A 59 -3.98 -1.11 8.17
CA GLU A 59 -2.56 -0.78 8.20
C GLU A 59 -2.10 -0.06 6.92
N ILE A 60 -2.67 -0.38 5.76
CA ILE A 60 -2.44 0.38 4.52
C ILE A 60 -3.01 1.79 4.64
N ASN A 61 -4.20 1.96 5.19
CA ASN A 61 -4.79 3.27 5.44
C ASN A 61 -3.97 4.10 6.43
N ASN A 62 -3.33 3.46 7.43
CA ASN A 62 -2.43 4.12 8.36
C ASN A 62 -1.23 4.78 7.66
N LEU A 63 -0.80 4.30 6.50
CA LEU A 63 0.27 4.93 5.72
C LEU A 63 -0.07 6.37 5.32
N ASN A 64 -1.35 6.71 5.17
CA ASN A 64 -1.83 8.05 4.80
C ASN A 64 -2.11 8.95 6.01
N ASN A 65 -1.91 8.48 7.23
CA ASN A 65 -2.10 9.31 8.41
C ASN A 65 -0.98 10.36 8.55
N PRO A 66 -1.14 11.43 9.36
CA PRO A 66 -0.14 12.49 9.51
C PRO A 66 1.21 12.04 10.08
N TYR A 67 1.28 10.85 10.69
CA TYR A 67 2.52 10.30 11.24
C TYR A 67 3.41 9.70 10.13
N TYR A 68 2.84 8.88 9.26
CA TYR A 68 3.58 8.26 8.14
C TYR A 68 3.62 9.18 6.93
N ASP A 69 2.48 9.72 6.49
CA ASP A 69 2.34 10.69 5.40
C ASP A 69 3.16 10.28 4.16
N VAL A 70 2.83 9.10 3.62
CA VAL A 70 3.64 8.48 2.55
C VAL A 70 3.61 9.26 1.24
N GLU A 71 2.63 10.16 1.04
CA GLU A 71 2.57 11.01 -0.15
C GLU A 71 3.80 11.90 -0.28
N ARG A 72 4.38 12.37 0.84
CA ARG A 72 5.64 13.14 0.84
C ARG A 72 6.84 12.32 0.33
N PHE A 73 6.76 11.00 0.40
CA PHE A 73 7.77 10.08 -0.13
C PHE A 73 7.47 9.62 -1.56
N GLY A 74 6.48 10.24 -2.21
CA GLY A 74 6.15 9.95 -3.59
C GLY A 74 5.32 8.68 -3.79
N ILE A 75 4.50 8.29 -2.82
CA ILE A 75 3.53 7.21 -2.95
C ILE A 75 2.14 7.82 -3.04
N THR A 76 1.33 7.38 -4.00
CA THR A 76 -0.05 7.86 -4.17
C THR A 76 -0.98 6.68 -4.38
N PHE A 77 -2.08 6.63 -3.64
CA PHE A 77 -3.12 5.64 -3.86
C PHE A 77 -4.14 6.12 -4.90
N VAL A 78 -4.44 5.25 -5.87
CA VAL A 78 -5.33 5.59 -6.99
C VAL A 78 -6.54 4.66 -7.04
N SER A 79 -7.71 5.24 -7.36
CA SER A 79 -8.95 4.48 -7.44
C SER A 79 -9.06 3.64 -8.71
N SER A 80 -8.47 4.10 -9.82
CA SER A 80 -8.53 3.38 -11.10
C SER A 80 -7.26 2.58 -11.34
N PRO A 81 -7.38 1.28 -11.67
CA PRO A 81 -6.22 0.45 -12.00
C PRO A 81 -5.46 0.94 -13.25
N ARG A 82 -6.10 1.70 -14.14
CA ARG A 82 -5.46 2.25 -15.34
C ARG A 82 -4.37 3.28 -15.05
N HIS A 83 -4.32 3.79 -13.83
CA HIS A 83 -3.32 4.76 -13.39
C HIS A 83 -2.31 4.17 -12.41
N ALA A 84 -2.44 2.88 -12.09
CA ALA A 84 -1.60 2.22 -11.10
C ALA A 84 -0.36 1.56 -11.73
N ASP A 85 0.76 1.67 -11.03
CA ASP A 85 2.01 0.98 -11.34
C ASP A 85 2.14 -0.31 -10.52
N VAL A 86 1.62 -0.28 -9.29
CA VAL A 86 1.63 -1.39 -8.34
C VAL A 86 0.21 -1.77 -7.96
N LEU A 87 -0.08 -3.06 -8.00
CA LEU A 87 -1.28 -3.66 -7.42
C LEU A 87 -0.93 -4.28 -6.08
N ILE A 88 -1.45 -3.72 -5.00
CA ILE A 88 -1.42 -4.36 -3.69
C ILE A 88 -2.66 -5.25 -3.58
N VAL A 89 -2.44 -6.52 -3.35
CA VAL A 89 -3.50 -7.51 -3.14
C VAL A 89 -3.56 -7.84 -1.65
N THR A 90 -4.75 -7.73 -1.07
CA THR A 90 -5.03 -8.03 0.33
C THR A 90 -6.04 -9.17 0.43
N GLY A 91 -5.96 -9.91 1.54
CA GLY A 91 -6.84 -11.04 1.81
C GLY A 91 -6.63 -12.26 0.92
N ALA A 92 -7.22 -13.36 1.32
CA ALA A 92 -7.21 -14.61 0.55
C ALA A 92 -8.07 -14.46 -0.72
N VAL A 93 -7.56 -14.95 -1.85
CA VAL A 93 -8.30 -14.84 -3.12
C VAL A 93 -9.53 -15.72 -3.09
N THR A 94 -10.70 -15.10 -2.97
CA THR A 94 -11.98 -15.82 -3.03
C THR A 94 -12.37 -16.12 -4.47
N HIS A 95 -13.09 -17.23 -4.69
CA HIS A 95 -13.62 -17.58 -6.03
C HIS A 95 -14.50 -16.46 -6.62
N ASN A 96 -15.29 -15.80 -5.77
CA ASN A 96 -16.15 -14.69 -6.20
C ASN A 96 -15.37 -13.48 -6.72
N MET A 97 -14.20 -13.17 -6.15
CA MET A 97 -13.37 -12.06 -6.57
C MET A 97 -12.46 -12.36 -7.76
N THR A 98 -12.29 -13.62 -8.14
CA THR A 98 -11.33 -14.04 -9.17
C THR A 98 -11.50 -13.27 -10.49
N ILE A 99 -12.75 -13.12 -10.97
CA ILE A 99 -13.03 -12.43 -12.24
C ILE A 99 -12.76 -10.93 -12.12
N ALA A 100 -13.21 -10.31 -11.03
CA ALA A 100 -13.03 -8.87 -10.79
C ALA A 100 -11.54 -8.54 -10.61
N ALA A 101 -10.84 -9.36 -9.85
CA ALA A 101 -9.41 -9.22 -9.60
C ALA A 101 -8.58 -9.34 -10.90
N ARG A 102 -8.88 -10.31 -11.75
CA ARG A 102 -8.21 -10.45 -13.06
C ARG A 102 -8.48 -9.25 -13.96
N LYS A 103 -9.73 -8.77 -14.04
CA LYS A 103 -10.06 -7.56 -14.80
C LYS A 103 -9.32 -6.32 -14.30
N THR A 104 -9.13 -6.21 -12.98
CA THR A 104 -8.35 -5.11 -12.37
C THR A 104 -6.90 -5.18 -12.82
N TYR A 105 -6.28 -6.35 -12.74
CA TYR A 105 -4.91 -6.57 -13.19
C TYR A 105 -4.73 -6.31 -14.69
N ASP A 106 -5.65 -6.80 -15.52
CA ASP A 106 -5.59 -6.62 -16.98
C ASP A 106 -5.75 -5.16 -17.40
N ALA A 107 -6.48 -4.36 -16.60
CA ALA A 107 -6.68 -2.93 -16.85
C ALA A 107 -5.46 -2.06 -16.50
N MET A 108 -4.48 -2.58 -15.77
CA MET A 108 -3.26 -1.85 -15.44
C MET A 108 -2.33 -1.75 -16.65
N PRO A 109 -1.66 -0.60 -16.86
CA PRO A 109 -0.63 -0.44 -17.88
C PRO A 109 0.62 -1.27 -17.56
N SER A 110 1.46 -1.51 -18.56
CA SER A 110 2.79 -2.11 -18.36
C SER A 110 3.87 -1.01 -18.42
N PRO A 111 4.94 -1.09 -17.61
CA PRO A 111 5.25 -2.16 -16.63
C PRO A 111 4.37 -2.06 -15.40
N LYS A 112 3.99 -3.20 -14.82
CA LYS A 112 3.15 -3.31 -13.62
C LYS A 112 3.71 -4.36 -12.67
N TYR A 113 3.56 -4.13 -11.37
CA TYR A 113 4.04 -5.01 -10.31
C TYR A 113 2.88 -5.44 -9.42
N VAL A 114 2.98 -6.64 -8.85
CA VAL A 114 1.98 -7.19 -7.92
C VAL A 114 2.63 -7.49 -6.58
N VAL A 115 2.06 -6.97 -5.51
CA VAL A 115 2.49 -7.17 -4.13
C VAL A 115 1.37 -7.84 -3.35
N ALA A 116 1.63 -9.00 -2.78
CA ALA A 116 0.73 -9.64 -1.82
C ALA A 116 1.08 -9.15 -0.41
N VAL A 117 0.11 -8.54 0.28
CA VAL A 117 0.30 -7.95 1.62
C VAL A 117 -0.60 -8.66 2.63
N GLY A 118 0.01 -9.15 3.69
CA GLY A 118 -0.65 -9.99 4.68
C GLY A 118 -0.52 -11.48 4.39
N ASP A 119 -0.58 -12.30 5.44
CA ASP A 119 -0.44 -13.76 5.33
C ASP A 119 -1.54 -14.34 4.43
N ASP A 120 -2.77 -13.84 4.56
CA ASP A 120 -3.90 -14.29 3.75
C ASP A 120 -3.66 -14.08 2.24
N ALA A 121 -3.10 -12.92 1.86
CA ALA A 121 -2.76 -12.64 0.48
C ALA A 121 -1.52 -13.44 0.02
N CYS A 122 -0.58 -13.73 0.91
CA CYS A 122 0.66 -14.43 0.58
C CYS A 122 0.46 -15.91 0.26
N ASP A 123 -0.40 -16.60 1.03
CA ASP A 123 -0.59 -18.06 0.91
C ASP A 123 -2.04 -18.53 1.14
N GLY A 124 -2.94 -17.62 1.50
CA GLY A 124 -4.35 -17.92 1.86
C GLY A 124 -4.60 -17.95 3.36
N GLY A 125 -3.53 -17.84 4.19
CA GLY A 125 -3.61 -17.76 5.64
C GLY A 125 -4.45 -18.88 6.27
N ILE A 126 -5.26 -18.52 7.25
CA ILE A 126 -6.18 -19.47 7.93
C ILE A 126 -7.30 -19.98 7.03
N PHE A 127 -7.54 -19.34 5.89
CA PHE A 127 -8.57 -19.75 4.93
C PHE A 127 -8.05 -20.67 3.83
N ALA A 128 -6.76 -21.00 3.83
CA ALA A 128 -6.15 -21.91 2.87
C ALA A 128 -6.85 -23.27 2.88
N GLY A 129 -7.25 -23.74 1.69
CA GLY A 129 -7.98 -25.01 1.54
C GLY A 129 -9.49 -24.92 1.80
N SER A 130 -10.04 -23.74 2.11
CA SER A 130 -11.49 -23.53 2.15
C SER A 130 -12.11 -23.64 0.75
N TYR A 131 -13.32 -24.19 0.67
CA TYR A 131 -14.05 -24.34 -0.60
C TYR A 131 -14.37 -23.02 -1.30
N ALA A 132 -14.37 -21.91 -0.56
CA ALA A 132 -14.69 -20.59 -1.08
C ALA A 132 -13.45 -19.82 -1.58
N VAL A 133 -12.24 -20.31 -1.28
CA VAL A 133 -10.97 -19.61 -1.47
C VAL A 133 -10.06 -20.37 -2.44
N LEU A 134 -9.51 -19.66 -3.40
CA LEU A 134 -8.51 -20.19 -4.33
C LEU A 134 -7.14 -20.38 -3.64
N GLY A 135 -6.82 -19.54 -2.66
CA GLY A 135 -5.56 -19.49 -1.93
C GLY A 135 -4.94 -18.10 -1.94
N GLY A 136 -3.61 -18.03 -1.95
CA GLY A 136 -2.89 -16.76 -2.03
C GLY A 136 -2.97 -16.11 -3.42
N ALA A 137 -2.50 -14.85 -3.50
CA ALA A 137 -2.50 -14.05 -4.71
C ALA A 137 -1.70 -14.70 -5.86
N ASP A 138 -0.68 -15.50 -5.54
CA ASP A 138 0.15 -16.24 -6.51
C ASP A 138 -0.62 -17.28 -7.33
N LYS A 139 -1.82 -17.67 -6.90
CA LYS A 139 -2.71 -18.55 -7.67
C LYS A 139 -3.40 -17.82 -8.83
N LEU A 140 -3.44 -16.49 -8.78
CA LEU A 140 -4.14 -15.66 -9.76
C LEU A 140 -3.23 -14.73 -10.54
N PHE A 141 -2.14 -14.25 -9.93
CA PHE A 141 -1.22 -13.25 -10.49
C PHE A 141 0.24 -13.69 -10.42
N PRO A 142 1.10 -13.18 -11.30
CA PRO A 142 2.55 -13.20 -11.08
C PRO A 142 2.87 -12.22 -9.94
N VAL A 143 3.12 -12.73 -8.74
CA VAL A 143 3.44 -11.92 -7.57
C VAL A 143 4.93 -11.60 -7.57
N ASP A 144 5.27 -10.29 -7.58
CA ASP A 144 6.64 -9.81 -7.58
C ASP A 144 7.25 -9.75 -6.18
N MET A 145 6.41 -9.44 -5.16
CA MET A 145 6.80 -9.32 -3.77
C MET A 145 5.69 -9.84 -2.85
N LYS A 146 6.09 -10.53 -1.78
CA LYS A 146 5.22 -10.95 -0.67
C LYS A 146 5.66 -10.23 0.61
N ILE A 147 4.72 -9.62 1.30
CA ILE A 147 4.92 -8.94 2.59
C ILE A 147 4.08 -9.67 3.63
N PRO A 148 4.67 -10.61 4.37
CA PRO A 148 3.93 -11.40 5.35
C PRO A 148 3.60 -10.56 6.59
N GLY A 149 2.58 -11.00 7.33
CA GLY A 149 2.11 -10.41 8.58
C GLY A 149 0.60 -10.53 8.71
N ASN A 150 0.10 -10.51 9.95
CA ASN A 150 -1.33 -10.64 10.20
C ASN A 150 -1.82 -9.64 11.27
N PRO A 151 -2.02 -8.36 10.84
CA PRO A 151 -1.53 -7.69 9.62
C PRO A 151 -0.04 -7.30 9.69
N PRO A 152 0.62 -7.03 8.55
CA PRO A 152 1.94 -6.41 8.56
C PRO A 152 1.84 -4.94 9.00
N THR A 153 2.83 -4.48 9.74
CA THR A 153 2.89 -3.07 10.17
C THR A 153 3.14 -2.12 8.99
N PRO A 154 2.75 -0.83 9.08
CA PRO A 154 3.04 0.16 8.04
C PRO A 154 4.53 0.24 7.67
N VAL A 155 5.43 0.09 8.65
CA VAL A 155 6.87 0.09 8.40
C VAL A 155 7.28 -1.12 7.54
N GLN A 156 6.78 -2.32 7.84
CA GLN A 156 7.04 -3.52 7.04
C GLN A 156 6.51 -3.38 5.61
N ILE A 157 5.35 -2.71 5.43
CA ILE A 157 4.82 -2.42 4.09
C ILE A 157 5.78 -1.50 3.32
N LEU A 158 6.28 -0.42 3.96
CA LEU A 158 7.25 0.48 3.34
C LEU A 158 8.57 -0.21 3.01
N GLU A 159 9.08 -1.08 3.89
CA GLU A 159 10.28 -1.89 3.64
C GLU A 159 10.09 -2.83 2.45
N GLY A 160 8.93 -3.49 2.36
CA GLY A 160 8.59 -4.35 1.23
C GLY A 160 8.51 -3.57 -0.09
N LEU A 161 7.91 -2.38 -0.09
CA LEU A 161 7.88 -1.51 -1.27
C LEU A 161 9.30 -1.03 -1.67
N LEU A 162 10.17 -0.75 -0.70
CA LEU A 162 11.57 -0.41 -0.98
C LEU A 162 12.32 -1.56 -1.67
N LEU A 163 12.13 -2.78 -1.17
CA LEU A 163 12.72 -3.97 -1.78
C LEU A 163 12.18 -4.22 -3.20
N LEU A 164 10.88 -4.01 -3.41
CA LEU A 164 10.28 -4.09 -4.74
C LEU A 164 10.91 -3.08 -5.71
N MET A 165 11.09 -1.82 -5.29
CA MET A 165 11.69 -0.79 -6.14
C MET A 165 13.13 -1.11 -6.50
N ARG A 166 13.92 -1.61 -5.56
CA ARG A 166 15.29 -2.08 -5.84
C ARG A 166 15.32 -3.21 -6.84
N LYS A 167 14.43 -4.20 -6.69
CA LYS A 167 14.29 -5.29 -7.65
C LYS A 167 13.88 -4.78 -9.04
N ALA A 168 12.97 -3.82 -9.11
CA ALA A 168 12.50 -3.21 -10.36
C ALA A 168 13.63 -2.44 -11.08
N ARG A 169 14.56 -1.84 -10.33
CA ARG A 169 15.76 -1.19 -10.88
C ARG A 169 16.79 -2.17 -11.43
N GLY A 170 16.73 -3.43 -11.05
CA GLY A 170 17.69 -4.46 -11.46
C GLY A 170 18.85 -4.69 -10.48
N ASP A 171 18.72 -4.23 -9.25
CA ASP A 171 19.72 -4.39 -8.17
C ASP A 171 19.38 -5.61 -7.27
N GLY A 172 18.67 -6.60 -7.75
CA GLY A 172 18.26 -7.80 -7.02
C GLY A 172 18.99 -9.06 -7.46
#